data_3a64025895d174c1fde6c89da379c0c2
#
_entry.id   3a64025895d174c1fde6c89da379c0c2
#
_cell.length_a   1.000
_cell.length_b   1.000
_cell.length_c   1.000
_cell.angle_alpha   90.00
_cell.angle_beta   90.00
_cell.angle_gamma   90.00
#
_symmetry.space_group_name_H-M   'P 1'
#
loop_
_entity.id
_entity.type
_entity.pdbx_description
1 polymer ?
#
loop_
_entity_poly.entity_id
_entity_poly.type
_entity_poly.pdbx_seq_one_letter_code
_entity_poly.pdbx_strand_id
1 'polypeptide(L)'
;MELKRVVVTGMGMITAVGNDIPTCWANLVAGHSGAGPVTHFDVTNFKTKFACEVKNYDFSTLFDRKELRRYDRYALLAIAASDEAIKNAQ
;
A
#
# COMPACT_ATOMS: atom_id res chain seq x y z
N MET A 1 -27.40 24.52 -15.38
CA MET A 1 -26.54 24.04 -14.28
C MET A 1 -25.14 23.81 -14.78
N GLU A 2 -24.20 24.51 -14.22
CA GLU A 2 -22.80 24.32 -14.57
C GLU A 2 -22.19 23.21 -13.69
N LEU A 3 -21.51 22.27 -14.34
CA LEU A 3 -20.78 21.22 -13.64
C LEU A 3 -19.34 21.68 -13.45
N LYS A 4 -18.85 21.61 -12.21
CA LYS A 4 -17.46 21.92 -11.93
C LYS A 4 -16.57 20.83 -12.51
N ARG A 5 -15.49 21.24 -13.16
CA ARG A 5 -14.51 20.31 -13.69
C ARG A 5 -13.58 19.85 -12.57
N VAL A 6 -13.51 18.52 -12.39
CA VAL A 6 -12.65 17.92 -11.39
C VAL A 6 -11.67 16.99 -12.10
N VAL A 7 -10.40 17.09 -11.75
CA VAL A 7 -9.35 16.29 -12.38
C VAL A 7 -8.49 15.63 -11.29
N VAL A 8 -7.94 14.46 -11.63
CA VAL A 8 -6.96 13.75 -10.78
C VAL A 8 -5.58 14.29 -11.15
N THR A 9 -4.86 14.85 -10.17
CA THR A 9 -3.54 15.43 -10.38
C THR A 9 -2.40 14.55 -9.91
N GLY A 10 -2.69 13.56 -9.09
CA GLY A 10 -1.68 12.64 -8.60
C GLY A 10 -2.30 11.40 -8.01
N MET A 11 -1.54 10.33 -7.97
CA MET A 11 -1.97 9.04 -7.45
C MET A 11 -0.88 8.40 -6.62
N GLY A 12 -1.28 7.63 -5.62
CA GLY A 12 -0.38 6.82 -4.81
C GLY A 12 -1.00 5.47 -4.56
N MET A 13 -0.16 4.45 -4.42
CA MET A 13 -0.64 3.09 -4.25
C MET A 13 0.38 2.24 -3.51
N ILE A 14 -0.11 1.49 -2.53
CA ILE A 14 0.65 0.43 -1.87
C ILE A 14 -0.22 -0.81 -1.84
N THR A 15 0.24 -1.87 -2.47
CA THR A 15 -0.53 -3.12 -2.58
C THR A 15 0.39 -4.32 -2.39
N ALA A 16 -0.22 -5.50 -2.41
CA ALA A 16 0.53 -6.76 -2.35
C ALA A 16 1.43 -7.00 -3.58
N VAL A 17 1.22 -6.25 -4.67
CA VAL A 17 2.02 -6.37 -5.89
C VAL A 17 3.03 -5.25 -6.09
N GLY A 18 3.08 -4.29 -5.17
CA GLY A 18 4.09 -3.23 -5.26
C GLY A 18 3.87 -2.15 -4.22
N ASN A 19 4.92 -1.38 -3.96
CA ASN A 19 4.93 -0.34 -2.95
C ASN A 19 4.78 1.07 -3.52
N ASP A 20 4.61 1.19 -4.83
CA ASP A 20 4.36 2.47 -5.51
C ASP A 20 3.58 2.21 -6.81
N ILE A 21 3.12 3.27 -7.45
CA ILE A 21 2.33 3.18 -8.68
C ILE A 21 3.09 2.48 -9.81
N PRO A 22 4.33 2.87 -10.17
CA PRO A 22 5.02 2.21 -11.27
C PRO A 22 5.22 0.71 -11.06
N THR A 23 5.60 0.30 -9.85
CA THR A 23 5.83 -1.11 -9.53
C THR A 23 4.51 -1.89 -9.56
N CYS A 24 3.45 -1.34 -8.97
CA CYS A 24 2.13 -1.98 -8.99
C CYS A 24 1.65 -2.17 -10.42
N TRP A 25 1.76 -1.15 -11.25
CA TRP A 25 1.30 -1.20 -12.63
C TRP A 25 2.08 -2.23 -13.44
N ALA A 26 3.41 -2.23 -13.33
CA ALA A 26 4.27 -3.18 -14.04
C ALA A 26 3.91 -4.62 -13.66
N ASN A 27 3.70 -4.90 -12.37
CA ASN A 27 3.36 -6.23 -11.90
C ASN A 27 1.95 -6.66 -12.30
N LEU A 28 0.99 -5.74 -12.32
CA LEU A 28 -0.37 -6.02 -12.79
C LEU A 28 -0.38 -6.38 -14.28
N VAL A 29 0.34 -5.62 -15.09
CA VAL A 29 0.45 -5.87 -16.53
C VAL A 29 1.13 -7.22 -16.82
N ALA A 30 2.16 -7.54 -16.01
CA ALA A 30 2.88 -8.82 -16.13
C ALA A 30 2.11 -10.02 -15.58
N GLY A 31 1.00 -9.79 -14.88
CA GLY A 31 0.18 -10.86 -14.32
C GLY A 31 0.75 -11.49 -13.05
N HIS A 32 1.60 -10.76 -12.31
CA HIS A 32 2.16 -11.26 -11.05
C HIS A 32 1.09 -11.31 -9.96
N SER A 33 1.08 -12.39 -9.18
CA SER A 33 0.19 -12.54 -8.02
C SER A 33 0.83 -11.96 -6.78
N GLY A 34 0.02 -11.23 -5.99
CA GLY A 34 0.44 -10.74 -4.68
C GLY A 34 0.11 -11.70 -3.54
N ALA A 35 -0.51 -12.85 -3.85
CA ALA A 35 -0.89 -13.83 -2.83
C ALA A 35 0.33 -14.61 -2.34
N GLY A 36 0.33 -14.94 -1.06
CA GLY A 36 1.40 -15.72 -0.45
C GLY A 36 1.01 -16.18 0.95
N PRO A 37 1.90 -16.92 1.63
CA PRO A 37 1.63 -17.35 3.00
C PRO A 37 1.44 -16.14 3.91
N VAL A 38 0.54 -16.28 4.90
CA VAL A 38 0.35 -15.26 5.92
C VAL A 38 1.60 -15.25 6.83
N THR A 39 2.17 -14.05 7.03
CA THR A 39 3.38 -13.87 7.84
C THR A 39 3.15 -13.06 9.10
N HIS A 40 2.03 -12.32 9.20
CA HIS A 40 1.80 -11.38 10.30
C HIS A 40 1.30 -12.05 11.59
N PHE A 41 0.77 -13.25 11.49
CA PHE A 41 0.29 -13.99 12.66
C PHE A 41 0.27 -15.50 12.36
N ASP A 42 0.09 -16.30 13.42
CA ASP A 42 0.04 -17.76 13.30
C ASP A 42 -1.32 -18.21 12.77
N VAL A 43 -1.30 -18.91 11.63
CA VAL A 43 -2.53 -19.37 10.94
C VAL A 43 -2.72 -20.90 11.04
N THR A 44 -1.98 -21.56 11.91
CA THR A 44 -2.03 -23.04 12.05
C THR A 44 -3.45 -23.55 12.21
N ASN A 45 -4.27 -22.84 12.99
CA ASN A 45 -5.66 -23.24 13.28
C ASN A 45 -6.70 -22.66 12.33
N PHE A 46 -6.28 -21.96 11.26
CA PHE A 46 -7.20 -21.37 10.29
C PHE A 46 -7.25 -22.19 9.01
N LYS A 47 -8.44 -22.21 8.40
CA LYS A 47 -8.62 -22.91 7.12
C LYS A 47 -7.89 -22.21 5.98
N THR A 48 -7.92 -20.88 5.96
CA THR A 48 -7.22 -20.08 4.96
C THR A 48 -5.86 -19.69 5.51
N LYS A 49 -4.79 -20.02 4.78
CA LYS A 49 -3.41 -19.79 5.20
C LYS A 49 -2.62 -18.89 4.27
N PHE A 50 -3.31 -18.24 3.32
CA PHE A 50 -2.68 -17.29 2.40
C PHE A 50 -3.41 -15.95 2.45
N ALA A 51 -2.72 -14.92 2.06
CA ALA A 51 -3.26 -13.55 2.00
C ALA A 51 -2.45 -12.74 0.99
N CYS A 52 -2.96 -11.56 0.66
CA CYS A 52 -2.25 -10.60 -0.18
C CYS A 52 -1.72 -9.49 0.74
N GLU A 53 -0.50 -9.68 1.22
CA GLU A 53 0.14 -8.75 2.16
C GLU A 53 1.06 -7.78 1.43
N VAL A 54 1.12 -6.54 1.91
CA VAL A 54 2.15 -5.58 1.48
C VAL A 54 3.51 -6.09 1.96
N LYS A 55 4.49 -6.12 1.07
CA LYS A 55 5.81 -6.72 1.32
C LYS A 55 6.92 -5.69 1.20
N ASN A 56 7.92 -5.82 2.07
CA ASN A 56 9.18 -5.10 1.94
C ASN A 56 9.04 -3.57 1.95
N TYR A 57 7.99 -3.03 2.57
CA TYR A 57 7.86 -1.59 2.73
C TYR A 57 8.51 -1.15 4.03
N ASP A 58 9.46 -0.24 3.92
CA ASP A 58 10.17 0.32 5.08
C ASP A 58 9.48 1.60 5.53
N PHE A 59 8.69 1.52 6.59
CA PHE A 59 7.97 2.66 7.14
C PHE A 59 8.90 3.67 7.81
N SER A 60 10.14 3.31 8.12
CA SER A 60 11.07 4.21 8.81
C SER A 60 11.47 5.42 7.95
N THR A 61 11.23 5.36 6.64
CA THR A 61 11.49 6.48 5.74
C THR A 61 10.51 7.63 5.92
N LEU A 62 9.32 7.37 6.46
CA LEU A 62 8.26 8.37 6.66
C LEU A 62 7.91 8.59 8.12
N PHE A 63 8.16 7.62 8.98
CA PHE A 63 7.70 7.62 10.36
C PHE A 63 8.86 7.38 11.32
N ASP A 64 8.83 8.07 12.48
CA ASP A 64 9.75 7.75 13.55
C ASP A 64 9.25 6.55 14.37
N ARG A 65 10.05 6.12 15.36
CA ARG A 65 9.71 4.97 16.21
C ARG A 65 8.40 5.14 16.98
N LYS A 66 8.14 6.36 17.46
CA LYS A 66 6.94 6.63 18.23
C LYS A 66 5.70 6.53 17.37
N GLU A 67 5.79 7.06 16.15
CA GLU A 67 4.69 7.01 15.20
C GLU A 67 4.40 5.58 14.75
N LEU A 68 5.44 4.76 14.53
CA LEU A 68 5.27 3.35 14.17
C LEU A 68 4.56 2.54 15.25
N ARG A 69 4.76 2.89 16.53
CA ARG A 69 4.08 2.23 17.65
C ARG A 69 2.67 2.75 17.87
N ARG A 70 2.43 4.01 17.50
CA ARG A 70 1.19 4.72 17.80
C ARG A 70 0.09 4.42 16.79
N TYR A 71 0.44 4.23 15.53
CA TYR A 71 -0.52 4.05 14.46
C TYR A 71 -0.66 2.59 14.07
N ASP A 72 -1.90 2.19 13.76
CA ASP A 72 -2.16 0.86 13.19
C ASP A 72 -1.62 0.78 11.77
N ARG A 73 -1.37 -0.44 11.31
CA ARG A 73 -0.78 -0.67 9.99
C ARG A 73 -1.60 -0.05 8.85
N TYR A 74 -2.93 -0.12 8.93
CA TYR A 74 -3.78 0.48 7.89
C TYR A 74 -3.57 2.00 7.77
N ALA A 75 -3.38 2.66 8.90
CA ALA A 75 -3.12 4.10 8.91
C ALA A 75 -1.76 4.43 8.30
N LEU A 76 -0.74 3.63 8.62
CA LEU A 76 0.60 3.78 8.04
C LEU A 76 0.55 3.62 6.51
N LEU A 77 -0.17 2.62 6.03
CA LEU A 77 -0.32 2.37 4.59
C LEU A 77 -1.05 3.51 3.89
N ALA A 78 -2.11 4.02 4.51
CA ALA A 78 -2.89 5.13 3.96
C ALA A 78 -2.05 6.41 3.86
N ILE A 79 -1.27 6.73 4.89
CA ILE A 79 -0.40 7.91 4.89
C ILE A 79 0.71 7.76 3.85
N ALA A 80 1.30 6.58 3.74
CA ALA A 80 2.37 6.33 2.76
C ALA A 80 1.85 6.46 1.32
N ALA A 81 0.68 5.92 1.02
CA ALA A 81 0.07 6.07 -0.30
C ALA A 81 -0.30 7.52 -0.59
N SER A 82 -0.80 8.24 0.42
CA SER A 82 -1.12 9.67 0.30
C SER A 82 0.13 10.50 0.03
N ASP A 83 1.25 10.16 0.67
CA ASP A 83 2.53 10.84 0.44
C ASP A 83 2.97 10.70 -1.02
N GLU A 84 2.86 9.51 -1.59
CA GLU A 84 3.15 9.28 -3.01
C GLU A 84 2.23 10.11 -3.91
N ALA A 85 0.93 10.14 -3.61
CA ALA A 85 -0.05 10.89 -4.38
C ALA A 85 0.26 12.38 -4.40
N ILE A 86 0.61 12.95 -3.25
CA ILE A 86 0.94 14.37 -3.12
C ILE A 86 2.23 14.69 -3.88
N LYS A 87 3.26 13.87 -3.75
CA LYS A 87 4.53 14.04 -4.48
C LYS A 87 4.33 13.90 -5.98
N ASN A 88 3.47 12.99 -6.40
CA ASN A 88 3.14 12.78 -7.82
C ASN A 88 2.40 13.98 -8.39
N ALA A 89 1.55 14.63 -7.61
CA ALA A 89 0.78 15.80 -8.03
C ALA A 89 1.63 17.07 -8.12
N GLN A 90 2.67 17.14 -7.31
CA GLN A 90 3.52 18.31 -7.14
C GLN A 90 2.72 19.58 -6.90
#